data_cfba30a80ef977ca7358d75daff38b25
#
_entry.id   cfba30a80ef977ca7358d75daff38b25
#
_cell.length_a   1.000
_cell.length_b   1.000
_cell.length_c   1.000
_cell.angle_alpha   90.00
_cell.angle_beta   90.00
_cell.angle_gamma   90.00
#
_symmetry.space_group_name_H-M   'P 1'
#
loop_
_entity.id
_entity.type
_entity.pdbx_description
1 polymer ?
#
loop_
_entity_poly.entity_id
_entity_poly.type
_entity_poly.pdbx_seq_one_letter_code
_entity_poly.pdbx_strand_id
1 'polypeptide(L)' 'MDHNKNQEPQSVVVKGYELKCPVCNNRQFRTKRVLLNTTAMTFLNLDWANRNANCYICSNCNHIMWFAE' A
#
# COMPACT_ATOMS: atom_id res chain seq x y z
N MET A 1 -13.12 1.32 -10.45
CA MET A 1 -13.57 1.79 -9.29
C MET A 1 -13.50 0.82 -8.17
N ASP A 2 -13.20 1.32 -7.16
CA ASP A 2 -12.98 0.57 -6.01
C ASP A 2 -14.26 0.09 -5.39
N HIS A 3 -14.28 -1.15 -4.98
CA HIS A 3 -15.45 -1.69 -4.35
C HIS A 3 -15.29 -1.88 -2.86
N ASN A 4 -14.29 -1.28 -2.31
CA ASN A 4 -14.04 -1.41 -0.89
C ASN A 4 -14.72 -0.32 -0.11
N LYS A 5 -15.95 -0.06 -0.45
CA LYS A 5 -16.67 0.97 0.25
C LYS A 5 -16.85 0.64 1.73
N ASN A 6 -16.64 -0.61 2.11
CA ASN A 6 -16.69 -0.96 3.51
C ASN A 6 -15.37 -0.76 4.22
N GLN A 7 -14.33 -0.44 3.48
CA GLN A 7 -13.03 -0.23 4.08
C GLN A 7 -12.85 1.25 4.37
N GLU A 8 -12.77 1.58 5.65
CA GLU A 8 -12.61 2.96 6.06
C GLU A 8 -11.15 3.26 6.30
N PRO A 9 -10.74 4.50 6.06
CA PRO A 9 -9.36 4.89 6.33
C PRO A 9 -9.02 4.67 7.79
N GLN A 10 -7.83 4.16 8.04
CA GLN A 10 -7.38 3.86 9.39
C GLN A 10 -5.93 4.24 9.51
N SER A 11 -5.49 4.49 10.74
CA SER A 11 -4.07 4.62 10.98
C SER A 11 -3.42 3.26 10.82
N VAL A 12 -2.18 3.25 10.32
CA VAL A 12 -1.47 2.03 10.00
C VAL A 12 -0.12 2.06 10.69
N VAL A 13 0.23 0.94 11.32
CA VAL A 13 1.55 0.79 11.93
C VAL A 13 2.23 -0.38 11.23
N VAL A 14 3.41 -0.15 10.69
CA VAL A 14 4.20 -1.18 10.03
C VAL A 14 5.53 -1.30 10.75
N LYS A 15 5.78 -2.48 11.28
CA LYS A 15 7.04 -2.75 11.98
C LYS A 15 7.31 -1.74 13.10
N GLY A 16 6.26 -1.27 13.75
CA GLY A 16 6.41 -0.33 14.83
C GLY A 16 6.45 1.13 14.43
N TYR A 17 6.31 1.41 13.14
CA TYR A 17 6.34 2.78 12.64
C TYR A 17 4.95 3.18 12.17
N GLU A 18 4.45 4.27 12.67
CA GLU A 18 3.17 4.79 12.21
C GLU A 18 3.34 5.44 10.86
N LEU A 19 2.53 5.03 9.91
CA LEU A 19 2.61 5.58 8.56
C LEU A 19 2.07 7.00 8.51
N LYS A 20 2.75 7.82 7.75
CA LYS A 20 2.37 9.19 7.53
C LYS A 20 2.65 9.53 6.09
N CYS A 21 1.66 10.11 5.42
CA CYS A 21 1.82 10.43 4.01
C CYS A 21 2.91 11.48 3.84
N PRO A 22 3.91 11.22 3.00
CA PRO A 22 4.98 12.20 2.78
C PRO A 22 4.54 13.39 1.95
N VAL A 23 3.35 13.32 1.37
CA VAL A 23 2.86 14.38 0.52
C VAL A 23 2.01 15.36 1.30
N CYS A 24 1.03 14.85 2.04
CA CYS A 24 0.08 15.73 2.72
C CYS A 24 0.03 15.53 4.22
N ASN A 25 0.86 14.64 4.77
CA ASN A 25 0.95 14.37 6.20
C ASN A 25 -0.28 13.70 6.79
N ASN A 26 -1.16 13.19 5.96
CA ASN A 26 -2.30 12.46 6.44
C ASN A 26 -1.83 11.16 7.07
N ARG A 27 -2.55 10.69 8.07
CA ARG A 27 -2.18 9.46 8.79
C ARG A 27 -3.19 8.36 8.64
N GLN A 28 -4.16 8.53 7.76
CA GLN A 28 -5.18 7.52 7.56
C GLN A 28 -5.09 7.00 6.15
N PHE A 29 -5.10 5.68 6.05
CA PHE A 29 -4.84 5.00 4.79
C PHE A 29 -5.85 3.89 4.58
N ARG A 30 -6.11 3.60 3.32
CA ARG A 30 -6.79 2.37 2.95
C ARG A 30 -5.74 1.34 2.60
N THR A 31 -6.04 0.10 2.88
CA THR A 31 -5.10 -0.99 2.67
C THR A 31 -5.57 -1.85 1.52
N LYS A 32 -4.64 -2.23 0.65
CA LYS A 32 -4.94 -3.17 -0.41
C LYS A 32 -3.78 -4.12 -0.56
N ARG A 33 -4.09 -5.41 -0.73
CA ARG A 33 -3.07 -6.42 -0.92
C ARG A 33 -3.00 -6.76 -2.39
N VAL A 34 -1.80 -6.77 -2.92
CA VAL A 34 -1.57 -6.97 -4.35
C VAL A 34 -0.58 -8.10 -4.53
N LEU A 35 -0.89 -9.00 -5.45
CA LEU A 35 0.03 -10.06 -5.81
C LEU A 35 1.03 -9.52 -6.83
N LEU A 36 2.30 -9.67 -6.51
CA LEU A 36 3.36 -9.29 -7.42
C LEU A 36 3.65 -10.47 -8.33
N ASN A 37 3.43 -10.28 -9.61
CA ASN A 37 3.70 -11.31 -10.58
C ASN A 37 4.96 -10.96 -11.35
N THR A 38 5.31 -11.80 -12.33
CA THR A 38 6.53 -11.62 -13.07
C THR A 38 6.64 -10.24 -13.72
N THR A 39 5.56 -9.76 -14.29
CA THR A 39 5.58 -8.46 -14.93
C THR A 39 5.87 -7.36 -13.93
N ALA A 40 5.17 -7.40 -12.79
CA ALA A 40 5.37 -6.40 -11.77
C ALA A 40 6.78 -6.48 -11.22
N MET A 41 7.31 -7.69 -11.06
CA MET A 41 8.66 -7.86 -10.55
C MET A 41 9.69 -7.29 -11.50
N THR A 42 9.51 -7.50 -12.79
CA THR A 42 10.41 -6.94 -13.77
C THR A 42 10.40 -5.42 -13.70
N PHE A 43 9.22 -4.86 -13.60
CA PHE A 43 9.07 -3.42 -13.51
C PHE A 43 9.75 -2.86 -12.26
N LEU A 44 9.61 -3.56 -11.15
CA LEU A 44 10.17 -3.12 -9.88
C LEU A 44 11.59 -3.60 -9.65
N ASN A 45 12.12 -4.40 -10.58
CA ASN A 45 13.47 -4.96 -10.45
C ASN A 45 13.62 -5.80 -9.19
N LEU A 46 12.63 -6.64 -8.92
CA LEU A 46 12.61 -7.49 -7.74
C LEU A 46 12.53 -8.95 -8.13
N ASP A 47 12.99 -9.83 -7.24
CA ASP A 47 12.97 -11.26 -7.46
C ASP A 47 11.97 -11.97 -6.57
N TRP A 48 10.80 -11.41 -6.39
CA TRP A 48 9.81 -11.99 -5.49
C TRP A 48 8.70 -12.67 -6.26
N ALA A 49 8.99 -13.76 -6.91
CA ALA A 49 7.97 -14.47 -7.67
C ALA A 49 6.80 -14.81 -6.75
N ASN A 50 5.60 -14.42 -7.16
CA ASN A 50 4.36 -14.77 -6.46
C ASN A 50 4.32 -14.30 -5.01
N ARG A 51 4.97 -13.19 -4.71
CA ARG A 51 4.90 -12.60 -3.39
C ARG A 51 3.83 -11.52 -3.39
N ASN A 52 3.29 -11.25 -2.23
CA ASN A 52 2.29 -10.20 -2.07
C ASN A 52 2.95 -8.93 -1.59
N ALA A 53 2.30 -7.82 -1.90
CA ALA A 53 2.68 -6.54 -1.35
C ALA A 53 1.47 -5.91 -0.72
N ASN A 54 1.69 -5.15 0.33
CA ASN A 54 0.64 -4.37 0.95
C ASN A 54 0.77 -2.94 0.45
N CYS A 55 -0.33 -2.41 -0.05
CA CYS A 55 -0.38 -1.04 -0.53
C CYS A 55 -1.21 -0.23 0.43
N TYR A 56 -0.66 0.88 0.87
CA TYR A 56 -1.37 1.79 1.75
C TYR A 56 -1.62 3.07 1.00
N ILE A 57 -2.89 3.37 0.78
CA ILE A 57 -3.31 4.47 -0.08
C ILE A 57 -3.78 5.60 0.81
N CYS A 58 -3.13 6.74 0.71
CA CYS A 58 -3.52 7.90 1.48
C CYS A 58 -4.97 8.27 1.17
N SER A 59 -5.77 8.43 2.21
CA SER A 59 -7.18 8.73 2.03
C SER A 59 -7.41 10.17 1.59
N ASN A 60 -6.40 11.01 1.66
CA ASN A 60 -6.52 12.41 1.30
C ASN A 60 -6.02 12.71 -0.10
N CYS A 61 -4.77 12.31 -0.41
CA CYS A 61 -4.18 12.69 -1.69
C CYS A 61 -3.96 11.49 -2.62
N ASN A 62 -4.29 10.28 -2.18
CA ASN A 62 -4.16 9.04 -2.96
C ASN A 62 -2.73 8.62 -3.23
N HIS A 63 -1.79 9.11 -2.47
CA HIS A 63 -0.42 8.63 -2.56
C HIS A 63 -0.39 7.16 -2.13
N ILE A 64 0.32 6.32 -2.87
CA ILE A 64 0.38 4.90 -2.59
C ILE A 64 1.76 4.53 -2.10
N MET A 65 1.81 3.84 -0.97
CA MET A 65 3.05 3.29 -0.46
C MET A 65 3.01 1.77 -0.53
N TRP A 66 4.09 1.18 -1.00
CA TRP A 66 4.19 -0.25 -1.20
C TRP A 66 5.09 -0.87 -0.14
N PHE A 67 4.64 -1.96 0.45
CA PHE A 67 5.44 -2.73 1.39
C PHE A 67 5.44 -4.19 0.96
N ALA A 68 6.61 -4.76 0.79
CA ALA A 68 6.73 -6.18 0.47
C ALA A 68 6.42 -7.03 1.69
N GLU A 69 5.82 -8.17 1.45
CA GLU A 69 5.59 -9.14 2.52
C GLU A 69 6.76 -10.07 2.71
#